data_cd7521d098c0296c909a66a9bced988b
#
_entry.id   cd7521d098c0296c909a66a9bced988b
#
_cell.length_a   1.000
_cell.length_b   1.000
_cell.length_c   1.000
_cell.angle_alpha   90.00
_cell.angle_beta   90.00
_cell.angle_gamma   90.00
#
_symmetry.space_group_name_H-M   'P 1'
#
loop_
_entity.id
_entity.type
_entity.pdbx_description
1 polymer ?
#
loop_
_entity_poly.entity_id
_entity_poly.type
_entity_poly.pdbx_seq_one_letter_code
_entity_poly.pdbx_strand_id
1 'polypeptide(L)'
;MENRITIFFTILFVIITIVASSVFTVKETEVALRLRLGQVIKADFEPGLQFKFPFPLEEVKKFDKRIRTLEAPPEQFLTAEKKNLIVDSFVKWRIVDVKNYFTATGGTDAIAGQRLREIIADGLRREFGKRSIQEVVSSERSKIMDIIRQEANDATASETEVKRGGARQFGVEIIDVRIKRIELPKEVSSSVYSRMDAERERVAKELRSRGEAEAVRTRAIADRESVELVAAAERDAEKTRGEGDAQAASIYAQAYNQHPEFYGLYRSLSAYRKVFTQKRDILLLEPDSEFFSYFNQMQLTTPTR
;
A
#
# COMPACT_ATOMS: atom_id res chain seq x y z
N MET A 1 -8.05 -44.92 80.41
CA MET A 1 -8.56 -43.65 79.74
C MET A 1 -7.60 -43.13 78.66
N GLU A 2 -6.32 -43.30 78.81
CA GLU A 2 -5.31 -42.81 77.85
C GLU A 2 -5.47 -43.34 76.38
N ASN A 3 -5.73 -44.64 76.29
CA ASN A 3 -5.92 -45.22 74.89
C ASN A 3 -7.15 -44.68 74.18
N ARG A 4 -8.19 -44.21 74.82
CA ARG A 4 -9.37 -43.62 74.22
C ARG A 4 -9.11 -42.22 73.69
N ILE A 5 -8.28 -41.44 74.42
CA ILE A 5 -7.89 -40.08 74.06
C ILE A 5 -6.92 -40.11 72.88
N THR A 6 -5.96 -41.04 72.86
CA THR A 6 -5.02 -41.19 71.74
C THR A 6 -5.73 -41.68 70.49
N ILE A 7 -6.67 -42.59 70.59
CA ILE A 7 -7.49 -43.01 69.45
C ILE A 7 -8.33 -41.85 68.88
N PHE A 8 -8.90 -41.01 69.80
CA PHE A 8 -9.67 -39.83 69.35
C PHE A 8 -8.80 -38.83 68.56
N PHE A 9 -7.60 -38.51 69.08
CA PHE A 9 -6.68 -37.61 68.41
C PHE A 9 -6.15 -38.17 67.08
N THR A 10 -5.89 -39.47 66.97
CA THR A 10 -5.50 -40.09 65.73
C THR A 10 -6.64 -40.08 64.71
N ILE A 11 -7.88 -40.33 65.02
CA ILE A 11 -9.03 -40.25 64.14
C ILE A 11 -9.24 -38.80 63.69
N LEU A 12 -9.15 -37.84 64.62
CA LEU A 12 -9.27 -36.43 64.34
C LEU A 12 -8.18 -35.96 63.32
N PHE A 13 -6.94 -36.39 63.57
CA PHE A 13 -5.81 -36.08 62.67
C PHE A 13 -6.02 -36.65 61.25
N VAL A 14 -6.50 -37.91 61.16
CA VAL A 14 -6.84 -38.55 59.88
C VAL A 14 -7.95 -37.78 59.16
N ILE A 15 -9.00 -37.36 59.87
CA ILE A 15 -10.10 -36.58 59.29
C ILE A 15 -9.58 -35.24 58.77
N ILE A 16 -8.75 -34.51 59.54
CA ILE A 16 -8.15 -33.24 59.13
C ILE A 16 -7.29 -33.46 57.87
N THR A 17 -6.48 -34.51 57.80
CA THR A 17 -5.64 -34.82 56.65
C THR A 17 -6.49 -35.12 55.42
N ILE A 18 -7.59 -35.85 55.53
CA ILE A 18 -8.53 -36.15 54.46
C ILE A 18 -9.18 -34.85 53.95
N VAL A 19 -9.65 -33.97 54.83
CA VAL A 19 -10.25 -32.70 54.49
C VAL A 19 -9.22 -31.77 53.81
N ALA A 20 -7.99 -31.64 54.34
CA ALA A 20 -6.93 -30.88 53.76
C ALA A 20 -6.53 -31.36 52.34
N SER A 21 -6.52 -32.68 52.14
CA SER A 21 -6.27 -33.33 50.85
C SER A 21 -7.41 -33.16 49.81
N SER A 22 -8.61 -32.79 50.29
CA SER A 22 -9.80 -32.62 49.45
C SER A 22 -9.94 -31.21 48.85
N VAL A 23 -9.10 -30.29 49.24
CA VAL A 23 -9.16 -28.88 48.79
C VAL A 23 -8.03 -28.57 47.83
N PHE A 24 -8.34 -27.86 46.75
CA PHE A 24 -7.33 -27.32 45.82
C PHE A 24 -7.76 -25.94 45.33
N THR A 25 -6.79 -25.12 44.97
CA THR A 25 -7.02 -23.77 44.45
C THR A 25 -6.65 -23.71 42.96
N VAL A 26 -7.48 -23.09 42.16
CA VAL A 26 -7.24 -22.79 40.73
C VAL A 26 -6.97 -21.30 40.58
N LYS A 27 -5.83 -20.94 40.01
CA LYS A 27 -5.49 -19.55 39.70
C LYS A 27 -6.19 -19.10 38.45
N GLU A 28 -6.38 -17.78 38.31
CA GLU A 28 -6.96 -17.21 37.07
C GLU A 28 -6.14 -17.51 35.81
N THR A 29 -4.84 -17.73 35.96
CA THR A 29 -3.92 -18.08 34.87
C THR A 29 -3.91 -19.57 34.53
N GLU A 30 -4.62 -20.38 35.30
CA GLU A 30 -4.63 -21.85 35.19
C GLU A 30 -6.04 -22.34 34.81
N VAL A 31 -6.08 -23.43 34.10
CA VAL A 31 -7.28 -24.26 33.89
C VAL A 31 -7.02 -25.61 34.54
N ALA A 32 -8.03 -26.18 35.18
CA ALA A 32 -7.91 -27.44 35.89
C ALA A 32 -8.79 -28.51 35.27
N LEU A 33 -8.30 -29.74 35.31
CA LEU A 33 -8.98 -30.92 34.88
C LEU A 33 -9.01 -31.91 36.00
N ARG A 34 -10.21 -32.43 36.36
CA ARG A 34 -10.38 -33.46 37.37
C ARG A 34 -10.56 -34.83 36.73
N LEU A 35 -9.70 -35.71 37.16
CA LEU A 35 -9.70 -37.12 36.74
C LEU A 35 -10.17 -37.99 37.87
N ARG A 36 -10.99 -39.00 37.58
CA ARG A 36 -11.32 -40.07 38.51
C ARG A 36 -10.93 -41.42 37.86
N LEU A 37 -10.01 -42.10 38.50
CA LEU A 37 -9.46 -43.35 37.99
C LEU A 37 -8.99 -43.24 36.52
N GLY A 38 -8.38 -42.09 36.17
CA GLY A 38 -7.89 -41.81 34.80
C GLY A 38 -8.92 -41.26 33.80
N GLN A 39 -10.22 -41.21 34.17
CA GLN A 39 -11.25 -40.65 33.30
C GLN A 39 -11.56 -39.20 33.63
N VAL A 40 -11.75 -38.39 32.59
CA VAL A 40 -12.10 -36.95 32.73
C VAL A 40 -13.54 -36.83 33.20
N ILE A 41 -13.76 -36.29 34.41
CA ILE A 41 -15.11 -36.06 34.93
C ILE A 41 -15.54 -34.63 34.74
N LYS A 42 -14.64 -33.66 35.05
CA LYS A 42 -14.95 -32.26 34.96
C LYS A 42 -13.72 -31.50 34.46
N ALA A 43 -13.96 -30.65 33.47
CA ALA A 43 -13.02 -29.67 32.95
C ALA A 43 -13.57 -28.26 33.26
N ASP A 44 -12.76 -27.22 33.05
CA ASP A 44 -13.14 -25.81 33.19
C ASP A 44 -13.67 -25.44 34.57
N PHE A 45 -12.77 -25.53 35.56
CA PHE A 45 -13.05 -25.02 36.91
C PHE A 45 -12.88 -23.50 36.94
N GLU A 46 -13.84 -22.82 37.54
CA GLU A 46 -13.70 -21.40 37.85
C GLU A 46 -12.53 -21.17 38.82
N PRO A 47 -11.81 -20.03 38.66
CA PRO A 47 -10.76 -19.64 39.56
C PRO A 47 -11.27 -19.56 41.02
N GLY A 48 -10.45 -20.02 41.96
CA GLY A 48 -10.80 -20.02 43.35
C GLY A 48 -10.59 -21.37 44.03
N LEU A 49 -11.21 -21.51 45.18
CA LEU A 49 -11.13 -22.71 46.01
C LEU A 49 -12.13 -23.74 45.52
N GLN A 50 -11.65 -24.94 45.21
CA GLN A 50 -12.43 -26.05 44.71
C GLN A 50 -12.23 -27.30 45.53
N PHE A 51 -13.23 -28.21 45.51
CA PHE A 51 -13.22 -29.45 46.23
C PHE A 51 -13.06 -30.66 45.31
N LYS A 52 -12.30 -31.65 45.76
CA LYS A 52 -12.12 -32.93 45.11
C LYS A 52 -12.16 -34.04 46.14
N PHE A 53 -12.41 -35.29 45.70
CA PHE A 53 -12.19 -36.43 46.58
C PHE A 53 -10.68 -36.67 46.82
N PRO A 54 -10.30 -37.16 48.00
CA PRO A 54 -8.88 -37.40 48.32
C PRO A 54 -8.29 -38.46 47.40
N PHE A 55 -6.98 -38.37 47.19
CA PHE A 55 -6.22 -39.38 46.47
C PHE A 55 -6.41 -40.75 47.18
N PRO A 56 -6.59 -41.87 46.45
CA PRO A 56 -6.38 -42.05 45.01
C PRO A 56 -7.64 -41.90 44.11
N LEU A 57 -8.78 -41.51 44.68
CA LEU A 57 -10.06 -41.48 43.94
C LEU A 57 -10.07 -40.40 42.86
N GLU A 58 -9.62 -39.19 43.17
CA GLU A 58 -9.60 -38.10 42.22
C GLU A 58 -8.22 -37.40 42.15
N GLU A 59 -7.77 -37.15 40.95
CA GLU A 59 -6.56 -36.39 40.66
C GLU A 59 -6.92 -35.10 39.91
N VAL A 60 -6.26 -33.99 40.21
CA VAL A 60 -6.43 -32.72 39.49
C VAL A 60 -5.14 -32.37 38.79
N LYS A 61 -5.25 -32.22 37.49
CA LYS A 61 -4.15 -31.67 36.67
C LYS A 61 -4.45 -30.20 36.29
N LYS A 62 -3.45 -29.35 36.46
CA LYS A 62 -3.53 -27.91 36.18
C LYS A 62 -2.69 -27.59 34.97
N PHE A 63 -3.20 -26.74 34.13
CA PHE A 63 -2.54 -26.30 32.90
C PHE A 63 -2.55 -24.77 32.82
N ASP A 64 -1.48 -24.19 32.34
CA ASP A 64 -1.38 -22.74 32.12
C ASP A 64 -2.18 -22.35 30.84
N LYS A 65 -3.15 -21.41 30.99
CA LYS A 65 -3.95 -20.91 29.89
C LYS A 65 -3.37 -19.66 29.21
N ARG A 66 -2.25 -19.15 29.73
CA ARG A 66 -1.58 -17.99 29.12
C ARG A 66 -1.10 -18.30 27.72
N ILE A 67 -0.88 -17.25 26.96
CA ILE A 67 -0.30 -17.34 25.62
C ILE A 67 1.13 -17.84 25.73
N ARG A 68 1.44 -18.91 25.00
CA ARG A 68 2.76 -19.51 24.90
C ARG A 68 3.32 -19.33 23.49
N THR A 69 4.64 -19.30 23.40
CA THR A 69 5.34 -19.25 22.11
C THR A 69 5.97 -20.60 21.83
N LEU A 70 5.68 -21.12 20.64
CA LEU A 70 6.33 -22.30 20.11
C LEU A 70 7.26 -21.87 18.98
N GLU A 71 8.54 -22.09 19.14
CA GLU A 71 9.53 -21.90 18.08
C GLU A 71 9.62 -23.14 17.22
N ALA A 72 9.51 -22.98 15.91
CA ALA A 72 9.76 -24.05 14.94
C ALA A 72 11.22 -23.97 14.48
N PRO A 73 11.90 -25.11 14.32
CA PRO A 73 13.22 -25.10 13.69
C PRO A 73 13.08 -24.60 12.24
N PRO A 74 14.17 -24.01 11.68
CA PRO A 74 14.16 -23.59 10.28
C PRO A 74 13.89 -24.79 9.35
N GLU A 75 12.89 -24.70 8.51
CA GLU A 75 12.52 -25.72 7.53
C GLU A 75 12.61 -25.19 6.10
N GLN A 76 12.80 -26.11 5.14
CA GLN A 76 12.85 -25.78 3.73
C GLN A 76 11.47 -25.93 3.09
N PHE A 77 11.04 -24.90 2.38
CA PHE A 77 9.78 -24.86 1.63
C PHE A 77 10.04 -24.55 0.17
N LEU A 78 9.31 -25.23 -0.72
CA LEU A 78 9.38 -25.02 -2.15
C LEU A 78 8.33 -23.99 -2.57
N THR A 79 8.74 -22.99 -3.36
CA THR A 79 7.84 -22.01 -3.96
C THR A 79 7.24 -22.50 -5.28
N ALA A 80 6.23 -21.76 -5.82
CA ALA A 80 5.67 -22.02 -7.15
C ALA A 80 6.74 -22.00 -8.27
N GLU A 81 7.80 -21.21 -8.08
CA GLU A 81 8.94 -21.15 -9.00
C GLU A 81 9.94 -22.32 -8.85
N LYS A 82 9.61 -23.33 -8.05
CA LYS A 82 10.48 -24.48 -7.72
C LYS A 82 11.82 -24.08 -7.06
N LYS A 83 11.80 -23.03 -6.26
CA LYS A 83 12.97 -22.58 -5.50
C LYS A 83 12.77 -22.87 -4.02
N ASN A 84 13.81 -23.35 -3.37
CA ASN A 84 13.81 -23.63 -1.94
C ASN A 84 13.99 -22.34 -1.13
N LEU A 85 13.17 -22.17 -0.10
CA LEU A 85 13.31 -21.13 0.92
C LEU A 85 13.53 -21.79 2.26
N ILE A 86 14.47 -21.28 3.04
CA ILE A 86 14.64 -21.65 4.45
C ILE A 86 13.85 -20.65 5.27
N VAL A 87 12.86 -21.14 6.01
CA VAL A 87 11.94 -20.30 6.78
C VAL A 87 12.04 -20.62 8.24
N ASP A 88 12.29 -19.61 9.04
CA ASP A 88 12.26 -19.65 10.50
C ASP A 88 10.95 -18.98 10.98
N SER A 89 10.15 -19.70 11.75
CA SER A 89 8.84 -19.24 12.17
C SER A 89 8.56 -19.53 13.66
N PHE A 90 7.63 -18.78 14.22
CA PHE A 90 7.11 -19.04 15.56
C PHE A 90 5.58 -18.90 15.60
N VAL A 91 5.00 -19.58 16.55
CA VAL A 91 3.54 -19.64 16.74
C VAL A 91 3.22 -19.24 18.16
N LYS A 92 2.24 -18.36 18.33
CA LYS A 92 1.64 -18.05 19.64
C LYS A 92 0.33 -18.82 19.76
N TRP A 93 0.19 -19.55 20.84
CA TRP A 93 -0.95 -20.41 21.06
C TRP A 93 -1.36 -20.43 22.54
N ARG A 94 -2.58 -20.85 22.81
CA ARG A 94 -3.11 -21.05 24.16
C ARG A 94 -4.04 -22.25 24.22
N ILE A 95 -4.25 -22.77 25.42
CA ILE A 95 -5.24 -23.81 25.68
C ILE A 95 -6.61 -23.13 25.84
N VAL A 96 -7.62 -23.60 25.07
CA VAL A 96 -9.00 -23.14 25.16
C VAL A 96 -9.89 -24.22 25.74
N ASP A 97 -9.73 -25.47 25.31
CA ASP A 97 -10.47 -26.63 25.80
C ASP A 97 -9.50 -27.63 26.42
N VAL A 98 -9.46 -27.64 27.74
CA VAL A 98 -8.56 -28.49 28.53
C VAL A 98 -8.90 -29.99 28.39
N LYS A 99 -10.16 -30.33 28.21
CA LYS A 99 -10.58 -31.72 28.03
C LYS A 99 -10.00 -32.31 26.75
N ASN A 100 -10.23 -31.61 25.64
CA ASN A 100 -9.71 -32.02 24.34
C ASN A 100 -8.20 -32.01 24.31
N TYR A 101 -7.57 -30.97 24.93
CA TYR A 101 -6.13 -30.88 25.06
C TYR A 101 -5.54 -32.11 25.79
N PHE A 102 -6.10 -32.46 26.93
CA PHE A 102 -5.61 -33.60 27.69
C PHE A 102 -5.85 -34.95 26.95
N THR A 103 -7.00 -35.12 26.36
CA THR A 103 -7.34 -36.36 25.64
C THR A 103 -6.43 -36.56 24.41
N ALA A 104 -6.10 -35.48 23.69
CA ALA A 104 -5.30 -35.54 22.48
C ALA A 104 -3.79 -35.58 22.73
N THR A 105 -3.29 -34.95 23.82
CA THR A 105 -1.86 -34.79 24.09
C THR A 105 -1.37 -35.46 25.36
N GLY A 106 -2.27 -36.10 26.14
CA GLY A 106 -1.96 -36.61 27.47
C GLY A 106 -1.59 -35.49 28.47
N GLY A 107 -1.86 -34.24 28.11
CA GLY A 107 -1.44 -33.08 28.92
C GLY A 107 0.02 -32.70 28.78
N THR A 108 0.69 -33.15 27.71
CA THR A 108 2.13 -32.89 27.48
C THR A 108 2.29 -31.82 26.42
N ASP A 109 2.95 -30.70 26.80
CA ASP A 109 3.23 -29.57 25.89
C ASP A 109 4.13 -29.96 24.70
N ALA A 110 5.04 -30.93 24.89
CA ALA A 110 5.88 -31.42 23.82
C ALA A 110 5.08 -32.03 22.66
N ILE A 111 4.06 -32.86 22.99
CA ILE A 111 3.21 -33.49 21.98
C ILE A 111 2.32 -32.44 21.28
N ALA A 112 1.77 -31.51 22.05
CA ALA A 112 1.01 -30.39 21.50
C ALA A 112 1.88 -29.56 20.56
N GLY A 113 3.09 -29.21 20.96
CA GLY A 113 4.06 -28.46 20.17
C GLY A 113 4.46 -29.20 18.88
N GLN A 114 4.65 -30.50 18.92
CA GLN A 114 4.93 -31.29 17.72
C GLN A 114 3.78 -31.22 16.70
N ARG A 115 2.55 -31.45 17.17
CA ARG A 115 1.36 -31.38 16.30
C ARG A 115 1.14 -29.99 15.70
N LEU A 116 1.35 -28.94 16.53
CA LEU A 116 1.25 -27.58 16.04
C LEU A 116 2.29 -27.27 14.97
N ARG A 117 3.54 -27.72 15.15
CA ARG A 117 4.58 -27.59 14.11
C ARG A 117 4.18 -28.26 12.80
N GLU A 118 3.68 -29.48 12.85
CA GLU A 118 3.23 -30.22 11.66
C GLU A 118 2.11 -29.47 10.91
N ILE A 119 1.10 -28.98 11.63
CA ILE A 119 -0.02 -28.22 11.04
C ILE A 119 0.47 -26.93 10.38
N ILE A 120 1.34 -26.19 11.07
CA ILE A 120 1.89 -24.93 10.53
C ILE A 120 2.82 -25.20 9.35
N ALA A 121 3.67 -26.22 9.42
CA ALA A 121 4.55 -26.59 8.31
C ALA A 121 3.74 -26.98 7.07
N ASP A 122 2.65 -27.73 7.24
CA ASP A 122 1.76 -28.08 6.14
C ASP A 122 1.04 -26.84 5.56
N GLY A 123 0.58 -25.92 6.41
CA GLY A 123 0.02 -24.64 5.98
C GLY A 123 1.01 -23.80 5.19
N LEU A 124 2.23 -23.63 5.70
CA LEU A 124 3.32 -22.93 5.03
C LEU A 124 3.65 -23.58 3.67
N ARG A 125 3.73 -24.91 3.63
CA ARG A 125 4.03 -25.66 2.39
C ARG A 125 2.95 -25.44 1.32
N ARG A 126 1.67 -25.48 1.71
CA ARG A 126 0.57 -25.18 0.78
C ARG A 126 0.59 -23.78 0.24
N GLU A 127 0.76 -22.79 1.13
CA GLU A 127 0.70 -21.38 0.74
C GLU A 127 1.94 -20.93 -0.05
N PHE A 128 3.13 -21.39 0.31
CA PHE A 128 4.35 -21.06 -0.45
C PHE A 128 4.39 -21.76 -1.80
N GLY A 129 3.86 -22.98 -1.90
CA GLY A 129 3.77 -23.72 -3.16
C GLY A 129 2.92 -23.05 -4.23
N LYS A 130 2.02 -22.14 -3.84
CA LYS A 130 1.15 -21.36 -4.75
C LYS A 130 1.74 -20.02 -5.15
N ARG A 131 2.81 -19.54 -4.51
CA ARG A 131 3.29 -18.15 -4.58
C ARG A 131 4.73 -18.05 -5.04
N SER A 132 5.07 -16.90 -5.63
CA SER A 132 6.44 -16.56 -5.98
C SER A 132 7.24 -16.13 -4.74
N ILE A 133 8.59 -16.17 -4.84
CA ILE A 133 9.45 -15.65 -3.76
C ILE A 133 9.14 -14.20 -3.45
N GLN A 134 8.87 -13.40 -4.48
CA GLN A 134 8.64 -11.97 -4.35
C GLN A 134 7.37 -11.67 -3.53
N GLU A 135 6.30 -12.43 -3.73
CA GLU A 135 5.05 -12.32 -2.94
C GLU A 135 5.25 -12.73 -1.49
N VAL A 136 6.00 -13.81 -1.25
CA VAL A 136 6.29 -14.31 0.11
C VAL A 136 7.16 -13.34 0.92
N VAL A 137 8.07 -12.62 0.26
CA VAL A 137 8.99 -11.66 0.92
C VAL A 137 8.39 -10.25 1.02
N SER A 138 7.40 -9.92 0.20
CA SER A 138 6.79 -8.59 0.11
C SER A 138 5.77 -8.27 1.22
N SER A 139 5.03 -7.19 1.05
CA SER A 139 3.96 -6.73 1.94
C SER A 139 2.78 -7.70 2.09
N GLU A 140 2.63 -8.69 1.22
CA GLU A 140 1.58 -9.71 1.31
C GLU A 140 1.83 -10.78 2.39
N ARG A 141 3.02 -10.80 2.96
CA ARG A 141 3.43 -11.74 4.02
C ARG A 141 2.46 -11.79 5.20
N SER A 142 1.93 -10.65 5.63
CA SER A 142 0.94 -10.59 6.72
C SER A 142 -0.37 -11.30 6.37
N LYS A 143 -0.85 -11.13 5.14
CA LYS A 143 -2.06 -11.81 4.65
C LYS A 143 -1.87 -13.33 4.61
N ILE A 144 -0.68 -13.78 4.17
CA ILE A 144 -0.34 -15.21 4.14
C ILE A 144 -0.39 -15.79 5.56
N MET A 145 0.18 -15.09 6.54
CA MET A 145 0.17 -15.54 7.92
C MET A 145 -1.23 -15.60 8.52
N ASP A 146 -2.11 -14.66 8.20
CA ASP A 146 -3.50 -14.68 8.61
C ASP A 146 -4.27 -15.85 8.01
N ILE A 147 -4.05 -16.16 6.74
CA ILE A 147 -4.65 -17.33 6.07
C ILE A 147 -4.19 -18.62 6.77
N ILE A 148 -2.88 -18.77 6.99
CA ILE A 148 -2.33 -19.96 7.66
C ILE A 148 -2.88 -20.09 9.08
N ARG A 149 -3.00 -18.98 9.83
CA ARG A 149 -3.59 -18.97 11.18
C ARG A 149 -5.04 -19.44 11.16
N GLN A 150 -5.85 -18.96 10.20
CA GLN A 150 -7.25 -19.38 10.05
C GLN A 150 -7.36 -20.85 9.66
N GLU A 151 -6.65 -21.27 8.62
CA GLU A 151 -6.64 -22.69 8.19
C GLU A 151 -6.17 -23.62 9.31
N ALA A 152 -5.11 -23.25 10.04
CA ALA A 152 -4.60 -24.05 11.12
C ALA A 152 -5.57 -24.18 12.30
N ASN A 153 -6.39 -23.16 12.58
CA ASN A 153 -7.44 -23.22 13.59
C ASN A 153 -8.67 -24.01 13.10
N ASP A 154 -9.06 -23.81 11.82
CA ASP A 154 -10.35 -24.26 11.28
C ASP A 154 -10.26 -25.58 10.52
N ALA A 155 -9.12 -26.27 10.45
CA ALA A 155 -8.85 -27.46 9.61
C ALA A 155 -9.97 -28.54 9.69
N THR A 156 -11.19 -28.10 9.37
CA THR A 156 -12.42 -28.89 9.41
C THR A 156 -13.06 -29.03 8.03
N ALA A 157 -12.54 -28.42 6.97
CA ALA A 157 -13.24 -28.27 5.72
C ALA A 157 -12.44 -28.73 4.49
N SER A 158 -12.30 -30.02 4.32
CA SER A 158 -12.21 -30.67 3.00
C SER A 158 -12.71 -32.10 3.10
N GLU A 159 -13.83 -32.33 2.49
CA GLU A 159 -14.50 -33.64 2.47
C GLU A 159 -13.73 -34.74 1.72
N THR A 160 -12.55 -34.50 1.20
CA THR A 160 -11.85 -35.41 0.29
C THR A 160 -10.45 -35.87 0.72
N GLU A 161 -9.85 -35.27 1.77
CA GLU A 161 -8.55 -35.76 2.27
C GLU A 161 -8.58 -36.00 3.77
N VAL A 162 -8.00 -37.11 4.17
CA VAL A 162 -7.79 -37.59 5.55
C VAL A 162 -7.90 -36.48 6.59
N LYS A 163 -8.94 -36.58 7.45
CA LYS A 163 -9.22 -35.71 8.60
C LYS A 163 -7.96 -35.43 9.45
N ARG A 164 -7.12 -34.51 9.04
CA ARG A 164 -6.08 -33.92 9.90
C ARG A 164 -6.78 -32.85 10.73
N GLY A 165 -7.04 -33.14 11.98
CA GLY A 165 -7.74 -32.23 12.89
C GLY A 165 -6.97 -30.94 13.07
N GLY A 166 -7.65 -29.80 12.95
CA GLY A 166 -7.10 -28.48 13.26
C GLY A 166 -6.75 -28.31 14.73
N ALA A 167 -6.07 -27.23 15.04
CA ALA A 167 -5.62 -26.92 16.42
C ALA A 167 -6.77 -26.94 17.43
N ARG A 168 -7.96 -26.49 17.06
CA ARG A 168 -9.15 -26.49 17.93
C ARG A 168 -9.65 -27.87 18.28
N GLN A 169 -9.42 -28.89 17.45
CA GLN A 169 -9.85 -30.26 17.77
C GLN A 169 -9.09 -30.87 18.94
N PHE A 170 -7.85 -30.44 19.20
CA PHE A 170 -7.13 -30.84 20.42
C PHE A 170 -7.08 -29.73 21.46
N GLY A 171 -8.06 -28.86 21.48
CA GLY A 171 -8.30 -27.94 22.57
C GLY A 171 -7.33 -26.75 22.64
N VAL A 172 -6.61 -26.44 21.57
CA VAL A 172 -5.73 -25.29 21.50
C VAL A 172 -6.17 -24.30 20.44
N GLU A 173 -5.85 -23.04 20.63
CA GLU A 173 -6.09 -21.96 19.68
C GLU A 173 -4.78 -21.31 19.29
N ILE A 174 -4.54 -21.19 18.01
CA ILE A 174 -3.43 -20.43 17.45
C ILE A 174 -3.86 -18.96 17.37
N ILE A 175 -3.16 -18.11 18.11
CA ILE A 175 -3.44 -16.67 18.20
C ILE A 175 -2.73 -15.95 17.07
N ASP A 176 -1.45 -16.28 16.82
CA ASP A 176 -0.61 -15.61 15.84
C ASP A 176 0.41 -16.59 15.28
N VAL A 177 0.68 -16.44 13.97
CA VAL A 177 1.74 -17.16 13.26
C VAL A 177 2.62 -16.12 12.60
N ARG A 178 3.94 -16.18 12.85
CA ARG A 178 4.87 -15.23 12.25
C ARG A 178 6.14 -15.90 11.77
N ILE A 179 6.63 -15.38 10.67
CA ILE A 179 7.94 -15.71 10.14
C ILE A 179 8.97 -14.75 10.73
N LYS A 180 10.00 -15.30 11.36
CA LYS A 180 11.14 -14.53 11.85
C LYS A 180 12.06 -14.12 10.70
N ARG A 181 12.39 -15.10 9.83
CA ARG A 181 13.38 -14.95 8.78
C ARG A 181 13.07 -15.86 7.60
N ILE A 182 13.34 -15.36 6.42
CA ILE A 182 13.31 -16.15 5.18
C ILE A 182 14.69 -16.01 4.55
N GLU A 183 15.34 -17.13 4.30
CA GLU A 183 16.65 -17.19 3.67
C GLU A 183 16.59 -18.03 2.41
N LEU A 184 17.39 -17.66 1.44
CA LEU A 184 17.64 -18.51 0.27
C LEU A 184 18.85 -19.41 0.56
N PRO A 185 18.84 -20.66 0.12
CA PRO A 185 20.03 -21.49 0.15
C PRO A 185 21.19 -20.78 -0.53
N LYS A 186 22.39 -20.90 0.04
CA LYS A 186 23.58 -20.16 -0.41
C LYS A 186 23.91 -20.42 -1.89
N GLU A 187 23.60 -21.60 -2.38
CA GLU A 187 23.90 -22.05 -3.76
C GLU A 187 23.09 -21.27 -4.82
N VAL A 188 21.93 -20.78 -4.48
CA VAL A 188 21.05 -20.06 -5.44
C VAL A 188 20.90 -18.57 -5.13
N SER A 189 21.41 -18.14 -3.99
CA SER A 189 21.24 -16.78 -3.48
C SER A 189 21.78 -15.72 -4.45
N SER A 190 23.03 -15.87 -4.93
CA SER A 190 23.67 -14.89 -5.83
C SER A 190 22.91 -14.73 -7.16
N SER A 191 22.51 -15.84 -7.77
CA SER A 191 21.79 -15.83 -9.06
C SER A 191 20.39 -15.22 -8.95
N VAL A 192 19.71 -15.46 -7.81
CA VAL A 192 18.39 -14.86 -7.55
C VAL A 192 18.50 -13.36 -7.32
N TYR A 193 19.48 -12.91 -6.52
CA TYR A 193 19.70 -11.47 -6.31
C TYR A 193 20.05 -10.75 -7.61
N SER A 194 20.97 -11.29 -8.41
CA SER A 194 21.30 -10.70 -9.72
C SER A 194 20.09 -10.61 -10.65
N ARG A 195 19.24 -11.63 -10.65
CA ARG A 195 18.01 -11.61 -11.45
C ARG A 195 16.99 -10.58 -10.93
N MET A 196 16.83 -10.48 -9.61
CA MET A 196 15.95 -9.47 -8.99
C MET A 196 16.43 -8.05 -9.27
N ASP A 197 17.74 -7.81 -9.22
CA ASP A 197 18.33 -6.52 -9.54
C ASP A 197 18.11 -6.16 -11.01
N ALA A 198 18.35 -7.11 -11.93
CA ALA A 198 18.10 -6.92 -13.36
C ALA A 198 16.61 -6.63 -13.65
N GLU A 199 15.69 -7.32 -12.97
CA GLU A 199 14.26 -7.09 -13.12
C GLU A 199 13.84 -5.72 -12.58
N ARG A 200 14.36 -5.32 -11.42
CA ARG A 200 14.13 -3.98 -10.87
C ARG A 200 14.65 -2.87 -11.79
N GLU A 201 15.83 -3.07 -12.35
CA GLU A 201 16.42 -2.13 -13.31
C GLU A 201 15.57 -2.05 -14.57
N ARG A 202 15.09 -3.18 -15.09
CA ARG A 202 14.18 -3.23 -16.25
C ARG A 202 12.89 -2.44 -15.99
N VAL A 203 12.23 -2.67 -14.84
CA VAL A 203 11.00 -1.96 -14.46
C VAL A 203 11.26 -0.47 -14.27
N ALA A 204 12.36 -0.11 -13.61
CA ALA A 204 12.73 1.30 -13.43
C ALA A 204 13.01 2.00 -14.76
N LYS A 205 13.67 1.32 -15.71
CA LYS A 205 13.93 1.82 -17.06
C LYS A 205 12.63 1.99 -17.86
N GLU A 206 11.73 1.01 -17.76
CA GLU A 206 10.41 1.09 -18.41
C GLU A 206 9.59 2.27 -17.87
N LEU A 207 9.53 2.45 -16.54
CA LEU A 207 8.80 3.57 -15.93
C LEU A 207 9.41 4.93 -16.31
N ARG A 208 10.75 5.04 -16.34
CA ARG A 208 11.42 6.27 -16.81
C ARG A 208 11.09 6.56 -18.27
N SER A 209 11.20 5.56 -19.14
CA SER A 209 10.90 5.72 -20.57
C SER A 209 9.43 6.14 -20.81
N ARG A 210 8.49 5.54 -20.07
CA ARG A 210 7.08 5.97 -20.10
C ARG A 210 6.90 7.41 -19.63
N GLY A 211 7.57 7.78 -18.53
CA GLY A 211 7.53 9.15 -18.00
C GLY A 211 8.12 10.16 -18.99
N GLU A 212 9.23 9.84 -19.64
CA GLU A 212 9.84 10.67 -20.69
C GLU A 212 8.91 10.82 -21.90
N ALA A 213 8.31 9.71 -22.37
CA ALA A 213 7.37 9.75 -23.48
C ALA A 213 6.13 10.62 -23.17
N GLU A 214 5.58 10.50 -21.96
CA GLU A 214 4.44 11.31 -21.53
C GLU A 214 4.82 12.78 -21.36
N ALA A 215 6.02 13.07 -20.84
CA ALA A 215 6.53 14.44 -20.74
C ALA A 215 6.71 15.10 -22.11
N VAL A 216 7.26 14.38 -23.10
CA VAL A 216 7.37 14.84 -24.47
C VAL A 216 6.00 15.11 -25.09
N ARG A 217 5.07 14.18 -24.91
CA ARG A 217 3.69 14.32 -25.40
C ARG A 217 2.99 15.55 -24.80
N THR A 218 3.06 15.70 -23.48
CA THR A 218 2.45 16.84 -22.78
C THR A 218 3.05 18.17 -23.25
N ARG A 219 4.38 18.21 -23.41
CA ARG A 219 5.09 19.38 -23.91
C ARG A 219 4.68 19.71 -25.34
N ALA A 220 4.60 18.72 -26.23
CA ALA A 220 4.19 18.92 -27.62
C ALA A 220 2.73 19.42 -27.72
N ILE A 221 1.83 18.95 -26.86
CA ILE A 221 0.45 19.46 -26.78
C ILE A 221 0.44 20.92 -26.35
N ALA A 222 1.17 21.26 -25.27
CA ALA A 222 1.24 22.64 -24.80
C ALA A 222 1.88 23.62 -25.81
N ASP A 223 2.94 23.18 -26.47
CA ASP A 223 3.59 23.97 -27.54
C ASP A 223 2.61 24.20 -28.72
N ARG A 224 1.89 23.17 -29.13
CA ARG A 224 0.86 23.30 -30.17
C ARG A 224 -0.25 24.26 -29.76
N GLU A 225 -0.80 24.11 -28.55
CA GLU A 225 -1.84 25.00 -28.02
C GLU A 225 -1.34 26.46 -27.94
N SER A 226 -0.10 26.66 -27.54
CA SER A 226 0.54 27.97 -27.51
C SER A 226 0.63 28.60 -28.90
N VAL A 227 1.10 27.84 -29.89
CA VAL A 227 1.18 28.31 -31.29
C VAL A 227 -0.20 28.61 -31.84
N GLU A 228 -1.18 27.75 -31.62
CA GLU A 228 -2.58 27.95 -32.08
C GLU A 228 -3.19 29.22 -31.43
N LEU A 229 -2.94 29.45 -30.14
CA LEU A 229 -3.43 30.64 -29.44
C LEU A 229 -2.80 31.94 -29.96
N VAL A 230 -1.46 31.94 -30.15
CA VAL A 230 -0.74 33.08 -30.68
C VAL A 230 -1.20 33.40 -32.13
N ALA A 231 -1.30 32.38 -32.99
CA ALA A 231 -1.77 32.56 -34.36
C ALA A 231 -3.22 33.06 -34.41
N ALA A 232 -4.09 32.60 -33.53
CA ALA A 232 -5.45 33.11 -33.41
C ALA A 232 -5.48 34.57 -32.96
N ALA A 233 -4.67 34.94 -31.97
CA ALA A 233 -4.57 36.31 -31.49
C ALA A 233 -3.99 37.26 -32.58
N GLU A 234 -2.97 36.83 -33.31
CA GLU A 234 -2.40 37.59 -34.45
C GLU A 234 -3.44 37.80 -35.57
N ARG A 235 -4.14 36.75 -35.96
CA ARG A 235 -5.22 36.84 -36.91
C ARG A 235 -6.30 37.84 -36.48
N ASP A 236 -6.74 37.80 -35.24
CA ASP A 236 -7.77 38.70 -34.73
C ASP A 236 -7.25 40.14 -34.61
N ALA A 237 -5.96 40.32 -34.27
CA ALA A 237 -5.31 41.61 -34.31
C ALA A 237 -5.20 42.21 -35.71
N GLU A 238 -4.79 41.40 -36.72
CA GLU A 238 -4.73 41.85 -38.10
C GLU A 238 -6.12 42.17 -38.68
N LYS A 239 -7.13 41.36 -38.30
CA LYS A 239 -8.52 41.64 -38.68
C LYS A 239 -9.00 42.98 -38.08
N THR A 240 -8.78 43.21 -36.81
CA THR A 240 -9.15 44.48 -36.13
C THR A 240 -8.39 45.68 -36.73
N ARG A 241 -7.11 45.49 -37.05
CA ARG A 241 -6.29 46.53 -37.73
C ARG A 241 -6.83 46.81 -39.15
N GLY A 242 -7.13 45.73 -39.92
CA GLY A 242 -7.70 45.89 -41.25
C GLY A 242 -9.12 46.52 -41.26
N GLU A 243 -9.94 46.21 -40.28
CA GLU A 243 -11.25 46.85 -40.10
C GLU A 243 -11.07 48.35 -39.76
N GLY A 244 -10.11 48.67 -38.85
CA GLY A 244 -9.75 50.07 -38.54
C GLY A 244 -9.23 50.86 -39.73
N ASP A 245 -8.33 50.27 -40.51
CA ASP A 245 -7.79 50.86 -41.71
C ASP A 245 -8.89 51.08 -42.79
N ALA A 246 -9.79 50.09 -42.98
CA ALA A 246 -10.93 50.23 -43.89
C ALA A 246 -11.88 51.35 -43.44
N GLN A 247 -12.19 51.44 -42.14
CA GLN A 247 -13.01 52.52 -41.63
C GLN A 247 -12.33 53.90 -41.83
N ALA A 248 -11.04 54.01 -41.53
CA ALA A 248 -10.29 55.22 -41.78
C ALA A 248 -10.26 55.62 -43.24
N ALA A 249 -10.00 54.65 -44.14
CA ALA A 249 -10.05 54.91 -45.57
C ALA A 249 -11.41 55.36 -46.05
N SER A 250 -12.51 54.77 -45.53
CA SER A 250 -13.88 55.19 -45.84
C SER A 250 -14.15 56.63 -45.37
N ILE A 251 -13.78 57.01 -44.17
CA ILE A 251 -13.92 58.33 -43.63
C ILE A 251 -13.10 59.36 -44.47
N TYR A 252 -11.88 59.02 -44.85
CA TYR A 252 -11.05 59.90 -45.70
C TYR A 252 -11.64 60.02 -47.12
N ALA A 253 -12.16 58.95 -47.69
CA ALA A 253 -12.83 58.99 -49.01
C ALA A 253 -14.11 59.87 -49.00
N GLN A 254 -14.91 59.77 -47.92
CA GLN A 254 -16.09 60.63 -47.76
C GLN A 254 -15.71 62.14 -47.65
N ALA A 255 -14.68 62.40 -46.85
CA ALA A 255 -14.16 63.78 -46.70
C ALA A 255 -13.58 64.31 -48.04
N TYR A 256 -12.88 63.47 -48.77
CA TYR A 256 -12.33 63.84 -50.08
C TYR A 256 -13.45 64.18 -51.08
N ASN A 257 -14.52 63.38 -51.11
CA ASN A 257 -15.62 63.62 -52.02
C ASN A 257 -16.40 64.92 -51.75
N GLN A 258 -16.38 65.43 -50.52
CA GLN A 258 -17.03 66.69 -50.16
C GLN A 258 -16.22 67.89 -50.63
N HIS A 259 -14.89 67.92 -50.53
CA HIS A 259 -13.99 68.99 -50.94
C HIS A 259 -12.66 68.47 -51.51
N PRO A 260 -12.64 68.02 -52.74
CA PRO A 260 -11.47 67.33 -53.36
C PRO A 260 -10.22 68.19 -53.38
N GLU A 261 -10.35 69.46 -53.68
CA GLU A 261 -9.21 70.39 -53.78
C GLU A 261 -8.58 70.64 -52.38
N PHE A 262 -9.37 70.84 -51.37
CA PHE A 262 -8.88 71.05 -49.99
C PHE A 262 -8.18 69.79 -49.48
N TYR A 263 -8.77 68.63 -49.73
CA TYR A 263 -8.16 67.35 -49.31
C TYR A 263 -6.84 67.09 -50.02
N GLY A 264 -6.76 67.37 -51.31
CA GLY A 264 -5.52 67.27 -52.06
C GLY A 264 -4.39 68.13 -51.47
N LEU A 265 -4.71 69.37 -51.12
CA LEU A 265 -3.77 70.29 -50.46
C LEU A 265 -3.34 69.77 -49.07
N TYR A 266 -4.30 69.33 -48.24
CA TYR A 266 -4.01 68.84 -46.89
C TYR A 266 -3.14 67.58 -46.95
N ARG A 267 -3.42 66.64 -47.85
CA ARG A 267 -2.64 65.41 -48.01
C ARG A 267 -1.24 65.69 -48.52
N SER A 268 -1.06 66.61 -49.44
CA SER A 268 0.25 67.04 -49.92
C SER A 268 1.06 67.66 -48.82
N LEU A 269 0.49 68.56 -48.00
CA LEU A 269 1.17 69.18 -46.87
C LEU A 269 1.51 68.12 -45.79
N SER A 270 0.62 67.14 -45.54
CA SER A 270 0.87 66.04 -44.63
C SER A 270 2.01 65.12 -45.12
N ALA A 271 2.04 64.85 -46.41
CA ALA A 271 3.11 64.08 -47.01
C ALA A 271 4.45 64.82 -46.94
N TYR A 272 4.43 66.09 -47.24
CA TYR A 272 5.62 66.92 -47.08
C TYR A 272 6.17 66.90 -45.65
N ARG A 273 5.31 67.03 -44.64
CA ARG A 273 5.71 66.99 -43.25
C ARG A 273 6.32 65.64 -42.82
N LYS A 274 5.81 64.52 -43.37
CA LYS A 274 6.36 63.17 -43.10
C LYS A 274 7.68 62.94 -43.77
N VAL A 275 7.81 63.35 -45.08
CA VAL A 275 9.02 63.15 -45.86
C VAL A 275 10.16 64.03 -45.36
N PHE A 276 9.90 65.32 -44.99
CA PHE A 276 10.92 66.27 -44.56
C PHE A 276 11.20 66.25 -43.06
N THR A 277 10.86 65.19 -42.33
CA THR A 277 11.07 65.13 -40.88
C THR A 277 12.52 64.79 -40.51
N GLN A 278 13.30 64.17 -41.37
CA GLN A 278 14.71 63.82 -41.12
C GLN A 278 15.67 64.80 -41.76
N LYS A 279 16.53 65.47 -40.97
CA LYS A 279 17.47 66.48 -41.43
C LYS A 279 18.68 65.95 -42.23
N ARG A 280 18.69 64.64 -42.59
CA ARG A 280 19.86 64.00 -43.23
C ARG A 280 19.63 63.47 -44.65
N ASP A 281 18.38 63.51 -45.17
CA ASP A 281 18.11 62.99 -46.45
C ASP A 281 18.33 64.02 -47.55
N ILE A 282 19.13 63.67 -48.55
CA ILE A 282 19.30 64.47 -49.74
C ILE A 282 18.18 64.11 -50.69
N LEU A 283 17.23 65.02 -50.89
CA LEU A 283 16.14 64.86 -51.83
C LEU A 283 16.54 65.36 -53.19
N LEU A 284 16.56 64.47 -54.14
CA LEU A 284 16.67 64.93 -55.57
C LEU A 284 15.18 65.05 -56.06
N LEU A 285 14.84 66.31 -56.32
CA LEU A 285 13.44 66.61 -56.67
C LEU A 285 13.37 67.11 -58.09
N GLU A 286 12.45 66.55 -58.89
CA GLU A 286 12.07 67.19 -60.16
C GLU A 286 11.02 68.26 -59.86
N PRO A 287 11.25 69.52 -60.20
CA PRO A 287 10.35 70.64 -59.86
C PRO A 287 8.94 70.49 -60.49
N ASP A 288 8.80 69.77 -61.60
CA ASP A 288 7.57 69.64 -62.38
C ASP A 288 6.78 68.38 -61.97
N SER A 289 7.15 67.64 -60.90
CA SER A 289 6.40 66.48 -60.43
C SER A 289 5.05 66.87 -59.83
N GLU A 290 4.05 66.01 -60.01
CA GLU A 290 2.68 66.15 -59.48
C GLU A 290 2.68 66.38 -57.94
N PHE A 291 3.69 65.87 -57.26
CA PHE A 291 3.91 66.06 -55.82
C PHE A 291 4.14 67.53 -55.43
N PHE A 292 4.77 68.36 -56.28
CA PHE A 292 4.99 69.76 -56.01
C PHE A 292 4.01 70.70 -56.72
N SER A 293 2.95 70.17 -57.36
CA SER A 293 1.97 70.96 -58.10
C SER A 293 1.37 72.14 -57.30
N TYR A 294 1.04 71.92 -56.05
CA TYR A 294 0.54 73.01 -55.21
C TYR A 294 1.65 74.07 -54.79
N PHE A 295 2.88 73.64 -54.74
CA PHE A 295 4.01 74.56 -54.47
C PHE A 295 4.29 75.43 -55.63
N ASN A 296 4.20 74.91 -56.82
CA ASN A 296 4.36 75.63 -58.08
C ASN A 296 3.24 76.66 -58.34
N GLN A 297 1.96 76.24 -58.02
CA GLN A 297 0.81 77.14 -58.13
C GLN A 297 0.87 78.34 -57.21
N MET A 298 1.40 78.20 -55.98
CA MET A 298 1.61 79.31 -55.07
C MET A 298 2.62 80.42 -55.58
N GLN A 299 3.60 80.03 -56.37
CA GLN A 299 4.56 81.02 -56.98
C GLN A 299 3.95 81.81 -58.10
N LEU A 300 2.88 81.35 -58.74
CA LEU A 300 2.25 82.09 -59.87
C LEU A 300 1.22 83.16 -59.41
N THR A 301 0.91 83.20 -58.12
CA THR A 301 -0.02 84.22 -57.59
C THR A 301 0.61 85.41 -56.87
N THR A 302 1.90 85.67 -57.03
CA THR A 302 2.50 86.88 -56.53
C THR A 302 2.18 88.01 -57.49
N PRO A 303 1.43 89.05 -57.08
CA PRO A 303 1.15 90.16 -57.98
C PRO A 303 2.45 91.02 -58.18
N THR A 304 2.87 91.06 -59.40
CA THR A 304 3.89 92.09 -59.82
C THR A 304 3.32 93.44 -59.52
N ARG A 305 4.10 94.17 -58.72
CA ARG A 305 3.93 95.57 -58.48
C ARG A 305 4.89 96.31 -59.36
#